data_39c09a2841db1580bd75778863fcf36b
#
_entry.id   39c09a2841db1580bd75778863fcf36b
#
_cell.length_a   1.000
_cell.length_b   1.000
_cell.length_c   1.000
_cell.angle_alpha   90.00
_cell.angle_beta   90.00
_cell.angle_gamma   90.00
#
_symmetry.space_group_name_H-M   'P 1'
#
loop_
_entity.id
_entity.type
_entity.pdbx_description
1 polymer ?
#
loop_
_entity_poly.entity_id
_entity_poly.type
_entity_poly.pdbx_seq_one_letter_code
_entity_poly.pdbx_strand_id
1 'polypeptide(L)'
;MSARHPTRVLLAAGGTGGHMFPAAALARELLSRGVQPVLVTDKRAGGFGPELAEQVETHHIAAAGFAGGDLIAKARSAARLALGYLQARRIVARTKPAVAVAFGGYAALPTGLAAAHKGVRLVLHEQNAVLGRANRMLATRAAVIATSFPDVQGVSDEARGRIVLTGNPVRETIQAIGRKPTAVADETGPLRLLVTGGSQGARVFNELVPDAVARLPEALRQRLQVTQQVRGSDTSEVRAAYD
;
A
#
# COMPACT_ATOMS: atom_id res chain seq x y z
N MET A 1 33.98 13.50 -19.62
CA MET A 1 33.05 13.52 -18.48
C MET A 1 32.23 12.23 -18.53
N SER A 2 32.46 11.27 -17.64
CA SER A 2 31.71 10.01 -17.60
C SER A 2 30.29 10.34 -17.19
N ALA A 3 29.33 10.04 -18.05
CA ALA A 3 27.89 10.16 -17.73
C ALA A 3 27.60 9.26 -16.53
N ARG A 4 27.42 9.85 -15.34
CA ARG A 4 26.98 9.11 -14.16
C ARG A 4 25.57 8.59 -14.46
N HIS A 5 25.43 7.29 -14.62
CA HIS A 5 24.11 6.68 -14.71
C HIS A 5 23.28 7.12 -13.49
N PRO A 6 22.00 7.51 -13.69
CA PRO A 6 21.17 7.94 -12.58
C PRO A 6 21.08 6.81 -11.54
N THR A 7 21.15 7.20 -10.26
CA THR A 7 20.93 6.25 -9.15
C THR A 7 19.56 5.60 -9.30
N ARG A 8 19.51 4.27 -9.28
CA ARG A 8 18.25 3.52 -9.41
C ARG A 8 17.77 3.01 -8.06
N VAL A 9 16.46 3.10 -7.82
CA VAL A 9 15.78 2.54 -6.66
C VAL A 9 14.70 1.56 -7.14
N LEU A 10 14.77 0.33 -6.66
CA LEU A 10 13.80 -0.71 -6.99
C LEU A 10 12.62 -0.63 -6.02
N LEU A 11 11.41 -0.49 -6.55
CA LEU A 11 10.16 -0.45 -5.77
C LEU A 11 9.39 -1.75 -6.01
N ALA A 12 9.19 -2.54 -4.96
CA ALA A 12 8.44 -3.79 -5.04
C ALA A 12 7.08 -3.64 -4.36
N ALA A 13 6.03 -3.58 -5.15
CA ALA A 13 4.66 -3.45 -4.68
C ALA A 13 3.71 -4.31 -5.50
N GLY A 14 2.65 -4.83 -4.88
CA GLY A 14 1.69 -5.65 -5.61
C GLY A 14 0.34 -5.72 -4.94
N GLY A 15 -0.66 -6.14 -5.73
CA GLY A 15 -1.99 -6.50 -5.27
C GLY A 15 -2.95 -5.32 -5.18
N THR A 16 -2.95 -4.56 -4.12
CA THR A 16 -3.98 -3.55 -3.83
C THR A 16 -3.44 -2.13 -3.85
N GLY A 17 -4.33 -1.14 -3.93
CA GLY A 17 -4.00 0.28 -3.81
C GLY A 17 -3.24 0.61 -2.53
N GLY A 18 -3.46 -0.13 -1.44
CA GLY A 18 -2.75 0.06 -0.18
C GLY A 18 -1.23 -0.03 -0.29
N HIS A 19 -0.71 -0.88 -1.19
CA HIS A 19 0.73 -1.00 -1.46
C HIS A 19 1.18 -0.12 -2.64
N MET A 20 0.32 -0.01 -3.66
CA MET A 20 0.66 0.70 -4.89
C MET A 20 0.68 2.22 -4.72
N PHE A 21 -0.22 2.81 -3.95
CA PHE A 21 -0.26 4.27 -3.76
C PHE A 21 0.95 4.81 -3.00
N PRO A 22 1.41 4.22 -1.89
CA PRO A 22 2.66 4.63 -1.25
C PRO A 22 3.88 4.46 -2.16
N ALA A 23 3.93 3.36 -2.94
CA ALA A 23 5.01 3.14 -3.90
C ALA A 23 5.01 4.21 -5.01
N ALA A 24 3.84 4.60 -5.52
CA ALA A 24 3.70 5.66 -6.51
C ALA A 24 4.09 7.04 -5.94
N ALA A 25 3.70 7.33 -4.70
CA ALA A 25 4.08 8.57 -4.02
C ALA A 25 5.61 8.66 -3.86
N LEU A 26 6.26 7.58 -3.42
CA LEU A 26 7.72 7.53 -3.35
C LEU A 26 8.36 7.63 -4.73
N ALA A 27 7.79 7.00 -5.77
CA ALA A 27 8.32 7.10 -7.13
C ALA A 27 8.36 8.55 -7.63
N ARG A 28 7.29 9.32 -7.40
CA ARG A 28 7.25 10.77 -7.76
C ARG A 28 8.34 11.55 -7.03
N GLU A 29 8.49 11.33 -5.74
CA GLU A 29 9.50 12.01 -4.93
C GLU A 29 10.93 11.65 -5.37
N LEU A 30 11.18 10.40 -5.74
CA LEU A 30 12.48 9.98 -6.29
C LEU A 30 12.77 10.66 -7.63
N LEU A 31 11.79 10.73 -8.54
CA LEU A 31 11.93 11.41 -9.83
C LEU A 31 12.21 12.90 -9.64
N SER A 32 11.52 13.58 -8.73
CA SER A 32 11.78 15.01 -8.44
C SER A 32 13.19 15.27 -7.93
N ARG A 33 13.84 14.27 -7.33
CA ARG A 33 15.23 14.32 -6.86
C ARG A 33 16.25 13.79 -7.88
N GLY A 34 15.84 13.50 -9.11
CA GLY A 34 16.73 12.96 -10.16
C GLY A 34 17.14 11.51 -9.94
N VAL A 35 16.42 10.77 -9.08
CA VAL A 35 16.63 9.35 -8.82
C VAL A 35 15.64 8.55 -9.66
N GLN A 36 16.11 7.51 -10.34
CA GLN A 36 15.29 6.71 -11.25
C GLN A 36 14.62 5.53 -10.51
N PRO A 37 13.29 5.55 -10.29
CA PRO A 37 12.58 4.40 -9.76
C PRO A 37 12.38 3.32 -10.84
N VAL A 38 12.39 2.05 -10.39
CA VAL A 38 12.04 0.87 -11.20
C VAL A 38 10.99 0.09 -10.43
N LEU A 39 9.82 -0.11 -11.00
CA LEU A 39 8.75 -0.86 -10.37
C LEU A 39 8.84 -2.34 -10.70
N VAL A 40 8.74 -3.20 -9.69
CA VAL A 40 8.49 -4.63 -9.83
C VAL A 40 7.16 -4.98 -9.18
N THR A 41 6.25 -5.52 -9.96
CA THR A 41 4.88 -5.80 -9.54
C THR A 41 4.36 -7.12 -10.12
N ASP A 42 3.16 -7.51 -9.78
CA ASP A 42 2.46 -8.64 -10.40
C ASP A 42 1.38 -8.15 -11.40
N LYS A 43 0.97 -9.02 -12.31
CA LYS A 43 0.02 -8.67 -13.38
C LYS A 43 -1.35 -8.16 -12.90
N ARG A 44 -1.71 -8.38 -11.62
CA ARG A 44 -3.00 -7.94 -11.05
C ARG A 44 -2.97 -6.48 -10.62
N ALA A 45 -1.79 -5.93 -10.37
CA ALA A 45 -1.65 -4.58 -9.85
C ALA A 45 -1.76 -3.47 -10.92
N GLY A 46 -1.77 -3.81 -12.20
CA GLY A 46 -1.94 -2.82 -13.29
C GLY A 46 -0.82 -1.78 -13.44
N GLY A 47 0.20 -1.80 -12.60
CA GLY A 47 1.27 -0.77 -12.60
C GLY A 47 0.88 0.55 -11.93
N PHE A 48 1.71 1.57 -12.15
CA PHE A 48 1.40 2.94 -11.76
C PHE A 48 0.43 3.58 -12.77
N GLY A 49 -0.32 4.60 -12.33
CA GLY A 49 -1.22 5.35 -13.21
C GLY A 49 -0.49 5.99 -14.41
N PRO A 50 -1.26 6.47 -15.43
CA PRO A 50 -0.71 6.91 -16.73
C PRO A 50 0.46 7.87 -16.61
N GLU A 51 0.38 8.86 -15.72
CA GLU A 51 1.42 9.88 -15.51
C GLU A 51 2.79 9.32 -15.13
N LEU A 52 2.84 8.23 -14.37
CA LEU A 52 4.08 7.59 -13.94
C LEU A 52 4.50 6.44 -14.84
N ALA A 53 3.55 5.85 -15.59
CA ALA A 53 3.81 4.69 -16.43
C ALA A 53 4.85 4.99 -17.52
N GLU A 54 4.88 6.21 -18.04
CA GLU A 54 5.86 6.65 -19.04
C GLU A 54 7.25 6.95 -18.44
N GLN A 55 7.32 7.28 -17.16
CA GLN A 55 8.54 7.71 -16.48
C GLN A 55 9.21 6.61 -15.67
N VAL A 56 8.47 5.54 -15.33
CA VAL A 56 8.94 4.46 -14.45
C VAL A 56 8.99 3.13 -15.19
N GLU A 57 10.20 2.60 -15.37
CA GLU A 57 10.38 1.26 -15.92
C GLU A 57 9.66 0.24 -15.04
N THR A 58 8.69 -0.50 -15.62
CA THR A 58 7.84 -1.45 -14.89
C THR A 58 8.08 -2.87 -15.34
N HIS A 59 8.29 -3.76 -14.38
CA HIS A 59 8.49 -5.20 -14.62
C HIS A 59 7.41 -6.01 -13.91
N HIS A 60 6.83 -6.96 -14.63
CA HIS A 60 5.89 -7.91 -14.07
C HIS A 60 6.58 -9.24 -13.80
N ILE A 61 6.40 -9.76 -12.58
CA ILE A 61 6.91 -11.08 -12.18
C ILE A 61 5.78 -12.04 -11.81
N ALA A 62 6.08 -13.32 -11.84
CA ALA A 62 5.20 -14.32 -11.29
C ALA A 62 5.11 -14.15 -9.76
N ALA A 63 3.89 -14.11 -9.24
CA ALA A 63 3.64 -13.97 -7.82
C ALA A 63 2.42 -14.80 -7.43
N ALA A 64 2.41 -15.29 -6.20
CA ALA A 64 1.30 -16.03 -5.63
C ALA A 64 1.07 -15.61 -4.17
N GLY A 65 -0.20 -15.69 -3.75
CA GLY A 65 -0.56 -15.51 -2.35
C GLY A 65 -0.23 -16.75 -1.54
N PHE A 66 -0.10 -16.54 -0.23
CA PHE A 66 -0.02 -17.62 0.76
C PHE A 66 -1.42 -18.17 1.08
N ALA A 67 -2.30 -18.31 0.08
CA ALA A 67 -3.66 -18.77 0.31
C ALA A 67 -3.64 -20.22 0.81
N GLY A 68 -4.54 -20.53 1.73
CA GLY A 68 -4.85 -21.89 2.10
C GLY A 68 -5.34 -22.68 0.87
N GLY A 69 -5.19 -23.98 0.89
CA GLY A 69 -5.57 -24.85 -0.21
C GLY A 69 -4.97 -26.23 0.01
N ASP A 70 -5.29 -27.15 -0.90
CA ASP A 70 -4.69 -28.48 -0.92
C ASP A 70 -3.18 -28.44 -1.24
N LEU A 71 -2.54 -29.58 -1.15
CA LEU A 71 -1.10 -29.72 -1.44
C LEU A 71 -0.72 -29.26 -2.84
N ILE A 72 -1.61 -29.48 -3.82
CA ILE A 72 -1.39 -29.08 -5.22
C ILE A 72 -1.39 -27.56 -5.37
N ALA A 73 -2.34 -26.86 -4.71
CA ALA A 73 -2.40 -25.41 -4.71
C ALA A 73 -1.17 -24.79 -4.02
N LYS A 74 -0.71 -25.39 -2.91
CA LYS A 74 0.53 -24.97 -2.22
C LYS A 74 1.77 -25.17 -3.10
N ALA A 75 1.91 -26.33 -3.75
CA ALA A 75 3.02 -26.61 -4.67
C ALA A 75 3.02 -25.62 -5.85
N ARG A 76 1.86 -25.34 -6.45
CA ARG A 76 1.71 -24.36 -7.52
C ARG A 76 2.10 -22.95 -7.08
N SER A 77 1.70 -22.55 -5.86
CA SER A 77 2.06 -21.25 -5.30
C SER A 77 3.57 -21.15 -5.05
N ALA A 78 4.19 -22.20 -4.52
CA ALA A 78 5.64 -22.27 -4.32
C ALA A 78 6.41 -22.17 -5.64
N ALA A 79 5.98 -22.90 -6.68
CA ALA A 79 6.57 -22.84 -8.01
C ALA A 79 6.47 -21.42 -8.63
N ARG A 80 5.32 -20.74 -8.47
CA ARG A 80 5.15 -19.36 -8.93
C ARG A 80 6.06 -18.38 -8.17
N LEU A 81 6.22 -18.55 -6.86
CA LEU A 81 7.13 -17.72 -6.07
C LEU A 81 8.58 -17.95 -6.45
N ALA A 82 9.00 -19.19 -6.69
CA ALA A 82 10.33 -19.54 -7.18
C ALA A 82 10.61 -18.91 -8.55
N LEU A 83 9.66 -19.01 -9.49
CA LEU A 83 9.76 -18.35 -10.79
C LEU A 83 9.88 -16.84 -10.64
N GLY A 84 9.03 -16.22 -9.81
CA GLY A 84 9.08 -14.79 -9.52
C GLY A 84 10.41 -14.35 -8.93
N TYR A 85 10.98 -15.15 -8.03
CA TYR A 85 12.30 -14.91 -7.48
C TYR A 85 13.40 -14.92 -8.54
N LEU A 86 13.39 -15.90 -9.47
CA LEU A 86 14.36 -15.97 -10.57
C LEU A 86 14.23 -14.78 -11.53
N GLN A 87 12.98 -14.37 -11.83
CA GLN A 87 12.71 -13.17 -12.62
C GLN A 87 13.23 -11.91 -11.91
N ALA A 88 12.91 -11.75 -10.62
CA ALA A 88 13.39 -10.62 -9.82
C ALA A 88 14.92 -10.57 -9.74
N ARG A 89 15.60 -11.72 -9.60
CA ARG A 89 17.08 -11.77 -9.63
C ARG A 89 17.67 -11.25 -10.93
N ARG A 90 17.03 -11.55 -12.08
CA ARG A 90 17.48 -11.03 -13.39
C ARG A 90 17.25 -9.52 -13.47
N ILE A 91 16.11 -9.02 -12.98
CA ILE A 91 15.80 -7.59 -12.93
C ILE A 91 16.83 -6.85 -12.07
N VAL A 92 17.07 -7.32 -10.84
CA VAL A 92 18.08 -6.72 -9.94
C VAL A 92 19.47 -6.70 -10.57
N ALA A 93 19.87 -7.79 -11.20
CA ALA A 93 21.19 -7.87 -11.88
C ALA A 93 21.31 -6.88 -13.05
N ARG A 94 20.22 -6.66 -13.80
CA ARG A 94 20.19 -5.76 -14.95
C ARG A 94 20.10 -4.29 -14.53
N THR A 95 19.23 -3.99 -13.57
CA THR A 95 18.95 -2.61 -13.12
C THR A 95 19.99 -2.08 -12.15
N LYS A 96 20.70 -2.97 -11.44
CA LYS A 96 21.74 -2.65 -10.43
C LYS A 96 21.29 -1.55 -9.47
N PRO A 97 20.15 -1.70 -8.77
CA PRO A 97 19.64 -0.66 -7.91
C PRO A 97 20.53 -0.45 -6.69
N ALA A 98 20.65 0.79 -6.23
CA ALA A 98 21.37 1.12 -5.00
C ALA A 98 20.59 0.66 -3.75
N VAL A 99 19.25 0.70 -3.83
CA VAL A 99 18.32 0.33 -2.76
C VAL A 99 17.10 -0.37 -3.37
N ALA A 100 16.54 -1.33 -2.65
CA ALA A 100 15.23 -1.90 -2.93
C ALA A 100 14.27 -1.55 -1.79
N VAL A 101 13.06 -1.08 -2.14
CA VAL A 101 11.99 -0.78 -1.17
C VAL A 101 10.82 -1.73 -1.44
N ALA A 102 10.43 -2.51 -0.44
CA ALA A 102 9.30 -3.43 -0.52
C ALA A 102 8.12 -2.89 0.28
N PHE A 103 6.99 -2.69 -0.39
CA PHE A 103 5.75 -2.15 0.19
C PHE A 103 4.76 -3.22 0.64
N GLY A 104 5.07 -4.48 0.38
CA GLY A 104 4.16 -5.59 0.62
C GLY A 104 3.44 -6.07 -0.64
N GLY A 105 2.48 -6.98 -0.45
CA GLY A 105 1.84 -7.69 -1.54
C GLY A 105 2.69 -8.86 -2.06
N TYR A 106 2.15 -9.55 -3.08
CA TYR A 106 2.73 -10.83 -3.51
C TYR A 106 4.07 -10.70 -4.26
N ALA A 107 4.29 -9.58 -4.95
CA ALA A 107 5.54 -9.33 -5.67
C ALA A 107 6.68 -8.88 -4.74
N ALA A 108 6.35 -8.35 -3.56
CA ALA A 108 7.35 -7.82 -2.62
C ALA A 108 8.28 -8.91 -2.06
N LEU A 109 7.75 -10.11 -1.73
CA LEU A 109 8.56 -11.17 -1.17
C LEU A 109 9.65 -11.68 -2.12
N PRO A 110 9.34 -12.17 -3.34
CA PRO A 110 10.38 -12.66 -4.26
C PRO A 110 11.36 -11.55 -4.66
N THR A 111 10.90 -10.31 -4.79
CA THR A 111 11.77 -9.17 -5.16
C THR A 111 12.68 -8.78 -4.00
N GLY A 112 12.17 -8.68 -2.79
CA GLY A 112 12.96 -8.36 -1.59
C GLY A 112 14.03 -9.42 -1.28
N LEU A 113 13.67 -10.71 -1.41
CA LEU A 113 14.63 -11.82 -1.29
C LEU A 113 15.71 -11.73 -2.37
N ALA A 114 15.34 -11.47 -3.61
CA ALA A 114 16.29 -11.35 -4.72
C ALA A 114 17.26 -10.18 -4.50
N ALA A 115 16.76 -9.04 -4.03
CA ALA A 115 17.58 -7.87 -3.70
C ALA A 115 18.55 -8.18 -2.56
N ALA A 116 18.06 -8.76 -1.45
CA ALA A 116 18.89 -9.12 -0.30
C ALA A 116 19.99 -10.14 -0.68
N HIS A 117 19.66 -11.17 -1.46
CA HIS A 117 20.63 -12.17 -1.92
C HIS A 117 21.66 -11.62 -2.92
N LYS A 118 21.38 -10.48 -3.53
CA LYS A 118 22.32 -9.76 -4.40
C LYS A 118 23.11 -8.68 -3.65
N GLY A 119 22.99 -8.59 -2.33
CA GLY A 119 23.66 -7.58 -1.51
C GLY A 119 23.08 -6.17 -1.65
N VAL A 120 21.91 -6.02 -2.28
CA VAL A 120 21.21 -4.72 -2.37
C VAL A 120 20.55 -4.42 -1.03
N ARG A 121 20.78 -3.21 -0.51
CA ARG A 121 20.17 -2.75 0.75
C ARG A 121 18.65 -2.77 0.62
N LEU A 122 17.97 -3.51 1.52
CA LEU A 122 16.53 -3.66 1.53
C LEU A 122 15.90 -2.74 2.57
N VAL A 123 14.91 -1.97 2.16
CA VAL A 123 14.01 -1.20 3.02
C VAL A 123 12.61 -1.82 2.92
N LEU A 124 11.93 -2.00 4.03
CA LEU A 124 10.51 -2.36 4.04
C LEU A 124 9.70 -1.12 4.38
N HIS A 125 8.54 -0.98 3.78
CA HIS A 125 7.54 -0.01 4.20
C HIS A 125 6.25 -0.75 4.60
N GLU A 126 5.79 -0.51 5.83
CA GLU A 126 4.55 -1.10 6.34
C GLU A 126 3.49 -0.01 6.54
N GLN A 127 2.35 -0.22 5.89
CA GLN A 127 1.23 0.71 5.90
C GLN A 127 0.24 0.45 7.04
N ASN A 128 0.30 -0.71 7.66
CA ASN A 128 -0.64 -1.17 8.68
C ASN A 128 0.02 -1.22 10.07
N ALA A 129 -0.82 -1.26 11.11
CA ALA A 129 -0.36 -1.45 12.50
C ALA A 129 0.12 -2.90 12.79
N VAL A 130 -0.04 -3.81 11.84
CA VAL A 130 0.44 -5.20 11.93
C VAL A 130 1.27 -5.51 10.71
N LEU A 131 2.48 -6.00 10.91
CA LEU A 131 3.41 -6.33 9.82
C LEU A 131 2.82 -7.41 8.90
N GLY A 132 2.64 -7.06 7.62
CA GLY A 132 2.11 -7.97 6.62
C GLY A 132 2.99 -9.21 6.40
N ARG A 133 2.41 -10.31 5.93
CA ARG A 133 3.11 -11.60 5.79
C ARG A 133 4.40 -11.51 4.97
N ALA A 134 4.39 -10.81 3.84
CA ALA A 134 5.58 -10.63 3.00
C ALA A 134 6.67 -9.84 3.75
N ASN A 135 6.29 -8.71 4.38
CA ASN A 135 7.22 -7.88 5.14
C ASN A 135 7.76 -8.63 6.36
N ARG A 136 6.95 -9.45 7.05
CA ARG A 136 7.39 -10.29 8.17
C ARG A 136 8.49 -11.27 7.76
N MET A 137 8.36 -11.91 6.59
CA MET A 137 9.37 -12.84 6.07
C MET A 137 10.67 -12.13 5.63
N LEU A 138 10.60 -10.85 5.32
CA LEU A 138 11.74 -10.05 4.89
C LEU A 138 12.39 -9.26 6.03
N ALA A 139 11.72 -9.12 7.18
CA ALA A 139 12.11 -8.21 8.27
C ALA A 139 13.55 -8.42 8.76
N THR A 140 13.98 -9.68 8.92
CA THR A 140 15.35 -10.00 9.36
C THR A 140 16.44 -9.62 8.35
N ARG A 141 16.07 -9.44 7.08
CA ARG A 141 16.98 -9.05 5.98
C ARG A 141 16.95 -7.57 5.67
N ALA A 142 15.98 -6.85 6.23
CA ALA A 142 15.83 -5.42 6.00
C ALA A 142 16.89 -4.62 6.74
N ALA A 143 17.44 -3.62 6.10
CA ALA A 143 18.30 -2.62 6.74
C ALA A 143 17.45 -1.61 7.55
N VAL A 144 16.23 -1.31 7.06
CA VAL A 144 15.29 -0.38 7.69
C VAL A 144 13.87 -0.92 7.49
N ILE A 145 13.03 -0.77 8.50
CA ILE A 145 11.59 -1.01 8.46
C ILE A 145 10.90 0.33 8.70
N ALA A 146 10.52 1.00 7.61
CA ALA A 146 9.74 2.23 7.66
C ALA A 146 8.28 1.90 8.00
N THR A 147 7.71 2.57 8.99
CA THR A 147 6.35 2.28 9.45
C THR A 147 5.44 3.48 9.39
N SER A 148 4.15 3.24 9.14
CA SER A 148 3.11 4.28 9.15
C SER A 148 2.59 4.56 10.55
N PHE A 149 2.77 3.63 11.49
CA PHE A 149 2.33 3.73 12.87
C PHE A 149 3.50 3.52 13.83
N PRO A 150 3.49 4.13 15.03
CA PRO A 150 4.57 4.00 16.00
C PRO A 150 4.71 2.56 16.52
N ASP A 151 3.58 1.88 16.78
CA ASP A 151 3.53 0.56 17.37
C ASP A 151 3.07 -0.48 16.34
N VAL A 152 4.02 -1.00 15.56
CA VAL A 152 3.72 -2.07 14.58
C VAL A 152 3.95 -3.44 15.22
N GLN A 153 2.87 -4.24 15.25
CA GLN A 153 2.91 -5.60 15.75
C GLN A 153 3.50 -6.59 14.74
N GLY A 154 3.97 -7.73 15.23
CA GLY A 154 4.49 -8.83 14.39
C GLY A 154 5.92 -8.63 13.90
N VAL A 155 6.63 -7.64 14.40
CA VAL A 155 8.07 -7.46 14.20
C VAL A 155 8.82 -8.31 15.23
N SER A 156 9.79 -9.12 14.80
CA SER A 156 10.64 -9.90 15.70
C SER A 156 11.58 -8.99 16.48
N ASP A 157 12.01 -9.42 17.69
CA ASP A 157 12.90 -8.63 18.53
C ASP A 157 14.20 -8.27 17.83
N GLU A 158 14.74 -9.19 17.02
CA GLU A 158 15.93 -8.96 16.19
C GLU A 158 15.77 -7.81 15.20
N ALA A 159 14.54 -7.56 14.71
CA ALA A 159 14.25 -6.53 13.70
C ALA A 159 13.75 -5.21 14.30
N ARG A 160 13.38 -5.17 15.60
CA ARG A 160 12.82 -3.97 16.27
C ARG A 160 13.72 -2.75 16.18
N GLY A 161 15.01 -2.93 16.37
CA GLY A 161 15.99 -1.83 16.31
C GLY A 161 16.15 -1.17 14.92
N ARG A 162 15.48 -1.71 13.89
CA ARG A 162 15.51 -1.18 12.51
C ARG A 162 14.24 -0.42 12.14
N ILE A 163 13.30 -0.26 13.09
CA ILE A 163 12.04 0.46 12.86
C ILE A 163 12.31 1.96 12.84
N VAL A 164 11.74 2.62 11.83
CA VAL A 164 11.74 4.08 11.70
C VAL A 164 10.32 4.51 11.36
N LEU A 165 9.71 5.33 12.21
CA LEU A 165 8.40 5.92 11.94
C LEU A 165 8.53 7.00 10.87
N THR A 166 7.98 6.74 9.69
CA THR A 166 8.02 7.66 8.55
C THR A 166 6.65 8.23 8.18
N GLY A 167 5.59 7.64 8.71
CA GLY A 167 4.25 7.85 8.20
C GLY A 167 4.01 7.10 6.88
N ASN A 168 2.82 7.26 6.31
CA ASN A 168 2.44 6.65 5.05
C ASN A 168 2.57 7.66 3.90
N PRO A 169 3.40 7.43 2.88
CA PRO A 169 3.45 8.28 1.70
C PRO A 169 2.08 8.33 1.01
N VAL A 170 1.55 9.52 0.85
CA VAL A 170 0.24 9.74 0.24
C VAL A 170 0.35 10.57 -1.04
N ARG A 171 -0.65 10.48 -1.89
CA ARG A 171 -0.72 11.25 -3.14
C ARG A 171 -0.75 12.75 -2.85
N GLU A 172 -0.19 13.54 -3.72
CA GLU A 172 -0.12 15.01 -3.58
C GLU A 172 -1.51 15.65 -3.40
N THR A 173 -2.52 15.14 -4.11
CA THR A 173 -3.92 15.58 -3.95
C THR A 173 -4.43 15.42 -2.52
N ILE A 174 -4.04 14.34 -1.83
CA ILE A 174 -4.41 14.10 -0.43
C ILE A 174 -3.60 15.01 0.51
N GLN A 175 -2.32 15.21 0.23
CA GLN A 175 -1.47 16.15 1.00
C GLN A 175 -2.01 17.58 0.90
N ALA A 176 -2.46 17.99 -0.29
CA ALA A 176 -3.03 19.32 -0.51
C ALA A 176 -4.31 19.54 0.29
N ILE A 177 -5.14 18.50 0.46
CA ILE A 177 -6.34 18.57 1.32
C ILE A 177 -5.93 18.72 2.79
N GLY A 178 -4.96 17.93 3.27
CA GLY A 178 -4.50 17.98 4.66
C GLY A 178 -3.83 19.30 5.07
N ARG A 179 -3.40 20.12 4.11
CA ARG A 179 -2.84 21.46 4.35
C ARG A 179 -3.91 22.54 4.50
N LYS A 180 -5.16 22.25 4.15
CA LYS A 180 -6.26 23.21 4.30
C LYS A 180 -6.69 23.29 5.75
N PRO A 181 -6.95 24.49 6.29
CA PRO A 181 -7.54 24.62 7.61
C PRO A 181 -8.86 23.85 7.69
N THR A 182 -9.00 23.02 8.70
CA THR A 182 -10.27 22.34 8.96
C THR A 182 -11.14 23.28 9.79
N ALA A 183 -12.30 23.65 9.29
CA ALA A 183 -13.29 24.35 10.09
C ALA A 183 -13.73 23.40 11.23
N VAL A 184 -13.51 23.82 12.46
CA VAL A 184 -14.05 23.11 13.62
C VAL A 184 -15.57 23.30 13.58
N ALA A 185 -16.32 22.20 13.69
CA ALA A 185 -17.78 22.29 13.78
C ALA A 185 -18.13 23.08 15.05
N ASP A 186 -18.91 24.15 14.91
CA ASP A 186 -19.44 24.86 16.07
C ASP A 186 -20.55 24.00 16.73
N GLU A 187 -20.99 24.43 17.93
CA GLU A 187 -21.98 23.69 18.70
C GLU A 187 -23.36 23.59 18.00
N THR A 188 -23.63 24.42 17.01
CA THR A 188 -24.91 24.54 16.31
C THR A 188 -24.84 24.19 14.83
N GLY A 189 -23.66 24.22 14.22
CA GLY A 189 -23.44 23.99 12.81
C GLY A 189 -23.59 22.53 12.35
N PRO A 190 -23.51 22.26 11.06
CA PRO A 190 -23.68 20.91 10.51
C PRO A 190 -22.52 20.00 10.93
N LEU A 191 -22.85 18.77 11.33
CA LEU A 191 -21.90 17.69 11.63
C LEU A 191 -21.67 16.88 10.35
N ARG A 192 -20.44 16.86 9.86
CA ARG A 192 -20.08 16.11 8.64
C ARG A 192 -19.42 14.79 8.99
N LEU A 193 -20.06 13.68 8.61
CA LEU A 193 -19.56 12.33 8.82
C LEU A 193 -19.14 11.71 7.47
N LEU A 194 -17.89 11.35 7.35
CA LEU A 194 -17.39 10.57 6.22
C LEU A 194 -17.21 9.11 6.64
N VAL A 195 -17.88 8.20 5.94
CA VAL A 195 -17.77 6.75 6.16
C VAL A 195 -17.09 6.12 4.96
N THR A 196 -15.95 5.46 5.18
CA THR A 196 -15.19 4.78 4.13
C THR A 196 -14.74 3.40 4.59
N GLY A 197 -14.90 2.39 3.72
CA GLY A 197 -14.53 1.00 3.93
C GLY A 197 -13.27 0.58 3.17
N GLY A 198 -12.39 1.53 2.80
CA GLY A 198 -11.21 1.28 1.97
C GLY A 198 -11.55 1.15 0.47
N SER A 199 -10.58 0.68 -0.34
CA SER A 199 -10.69 0.67 -1.81
C SER A 199 -11.85 -0.15 -2.38
N GLN A 200 -12.32 -1.16 -1.65
CA GLN A 200 -13.40 -2.06 -2.06
C GLN A 200 -14.75 -1.71 -1.42
N GLY A 201 -14.77 -0.76 -0.48
CA GLY A 201 -15.90 -0.55 0.41
C GLY A 201 -16.10 -1.71 1.41
N ALA A 202 -16.82 -1.48 2.48
CA ALA A 202 -17.17 -2.50 3.47
C ALA A 202 -18.68 -2.70 3.51
N ARG A 203 -19.16 -3.90 3.14
CA ARG A 203 -20.60 -4.19 3.08
C ARG A 203 -21.30 -3.97 4.43
N VAL A 204 -20.61 -4.27 5.52
CA VAL A 204 -21.16 -4.07 6.87
C VAL A 204 -21.58 -2.62 7.14
N PHE A 205 -20.95 -1.65 6.49
CA PHE A 205 -21.33 -0.24 6.66
C PHE A 205 -22.62 0.13 5.94
N ASN A 206 -23.04 -0.64 4.94
CA ASN A 206 -24.32 -0.41 4.24
C ASN A 206 -25.53 -0.60 5.18
N GLU A 207 -25.38 -1.45 6.17
CA GLU A 207 -26.43 -1.78 7.15
C GLU A 207 -26.20 -1.04 8.48
N LEU A 208 -24.99 -1.17 9.03
CA LEU A 208 -24.66 -0.68 10.37
C LEU A 208 -24.75 0.85 10.50
N VAL A 209 -24.33 1.61 9.48
CA VAL A 209 -24.27 3.07 9.61
C VAL A 209 -25.64 3.73 9.55
N PRO A 210 -26.55 3.39 8.63
CA PRO A 210 -27.94 3.88 8.68
C PRO A 210 -28.62 3.55 10.01
N ASP A 211 -28.51 2.32 10.48
CA ASP A 211 -29.07 1.89 11.78
C ASP A 211 -28.52 2.70 12.96
N ALA A 212 -27.22 2.97 12.95
CA ALA A 212 -26.59 3.76 13.99
C ALA A 212 -27.06 5.23 13.95
N VAL A 213 -27.19 5.80 12.76
CA VAL A 213 -27.70 7.17 12.56
C VAL A 213 -29.15 7.29 13.02
N ALA A 214 -30.00 6.30 12.70
CA ALA A 214 -31.39 6.29 13.12
C ALA A 214 -31.56 6.29 14.66
N ARG A 215 -30.59 5.78 15.40
CA ARG A 215 -30.57 5.74 16.88
C ARG A 215 -30.03 7.00 17.53
N LEU A 216 -29.50 7.96 16.77
CA LEU A 216 -29.03 9.22 17.33
C LEU A 216 -30.20 10.08 17.84
N PRO A 217 -29.98 10.88 18.90
CA PRO A 217 -30.94 11.91 19.30
C PRO A 217 -31.31 12.80 18.12
N GLU A 218 -32.58 13.18 18.02
CA GLU A 218 -33.10 13.95 16.90
C GLU A 218 -32.30 15.24 16.63
N ALA A 219 -31.93 15.97 17.68
CA ALA A 219 -31.13 17.17 17.56
C ALA A 219 -29.75 16.97 16.89
N LEU A 220 -29.13 15.79 17.06
CA LEU A 220 -27.90 15.43 16.38
C LEU A 220 -28.16 14.98 14.95
N ARG A 221 -29.22 14.18 14.74
CA ARG A 221 -29.59 13.65 13.44
C ARG A 221 -29.92 14.77 12.44
N GLN A 222 -30.65 15.81 12.87
CA GLN A 222 -31.01 16.95 12.05
C GLN A 222 -29.78 17.76 11.56
N ARG A 223 -28.68 17.71 12.30
CA ARG A 223 -27.42 18.40 11.95
C ARG A 223 -26.48 17.52 11.14
N LEU A 224 -26.73 16.22 11.08
CA LEU A 224 -25.79 15.25 10.48
C LEU A 224 -25.85 15.25 8.96
N GLN A 225 -24.70 15.45 8.33
CA GLN A 225 -24.51 15.27 6.90
C GLN A 225 -23.61 14.06 6.67
N VAL A 226 -24.18 12.97 6.17
CA VAL A 226 -23.45 11.71 5.94
C VAL A 226 -23.00 11.62 4.50
N THR A 227 -21.71 11.36 4.31
CA THR A 227 -21.13 10.93 3.03
C THR A 227 -20.60 9.52 3.22
N GLN A 228 -21.25 8.54 2.61
CA GLN A 228 -20.89 7.14 2.80
C GLN A 228 -20.45 6.49 1.49
N GLN A 229 -19.32 5.78 1.54
CA GLN A 229 -18.95 4.87 0.48
C GLN A 229 -19.78 3.59 0.57
N VAL A 230 -20.57 3.33 -0.45
CA VAL A 230 -21.39 2.11 -0.57
C VAL A 230 -20.62 1.04 -1.34
N ARG A 231 -20.62 -0.19 -0.83
CA ARG A 231 -20.11 -1.33 -1.59
C ARG A 231 -21.22 -1.90 -2.47
N GLY A 232 -21.01 -1.88 -3.77
CA GLY A 232 -21.98 -2.30 -4.78
C GLY A 232 -22.27 -1.17 -5.77
N SER A 233 -22.97 -1.49 -6.86
CA SER A 233 -23.37 -0.52 -7.89
C SER A 233 -24.70 0.15 -7.57
N ASP A 234 -25.58 -0.51 -6.81
CA ASP A 234 -26.86 0.02 -6.39
C ASP A 234 -26.79 0.63 -4.99
N THR A 235 -27.04 1.93 -4.92
CA THR A 235 -27.02 2.71 -3.67
C THR A 235 -28.44 3.00 -3.15
N SER A 236 -29.48 2.56 -3.85
CA SER A 236 -30.87 2.91 -3.55
C SER A 236 -31.33 2.36 -2.19
N GLU A 237 -31.00 1.10 -1.87
CA GLU A 237 -31.34 0.50 -0.58
C GLU A 237 -30.69 1.23 0.60
N VAL A 238 -29.40 1.57 0.46
CA VAL A 238 -28.68 2.27 1.53
C VAL A 238 -29.20 3.69 1.69
N ARG A 239 -29.57 4.35 0.58
CA ARG A 239 -30.17 5.69 0.62
C ARG A 239 -31.53 5.66 1.32
N ALA A 240 -32.40 4.73 0.95
CA ALA A 240 -33.72 4.56 1.57
C ALA A 240 -33.65 4.24 3.07
N ALA A 241 -32.55 3.66 3.54
CA ALA A 241 -32.35 3.39 4.96
C ALA A 241 -31.97 4.64 5.79
N TYR A 242 -31.67 5.77 5.13
CA TYR A 242 -31.44 7.06 5.79
C TYR A 242 -32.68 7.97 5.81
N ASP A 243 -33.68 7.68 4.97
CA ASP A 243 -34.97 8.39 4.91
C ASP A 243 -35.91 7.95 6.02
#